data_afa434a7c62717b68c07b15cd809472c
#
_entry.id   afa434a7c62717b68c07b15cd809472c
#
_cell.length_a   1.000
_cell.length_b   1.000
_cell.length_c   1.000
_cell.angle_alpha   90.00
_cell.angle_beta   90.00
_cell.angle_gamma   90.00
#
_symmetry.space_group_name_H-M   'P 1'
#
loop_
_entity.id
_entity.type
_entity.pdbx_description
1 polymer ?
#
loop_
_entity_poly.entity_id
_entity_poly.type
_entity_poly.pdbx_seq_one_letter_code
_entity_poly.pdbx_strand_id
1 'polypeptide(L)'
;RRQRQMCIRDRDVTIKGHVGYYCAGMNQNAHVTVEGNVGTGVGENMMSGTVHVKGNASQSAGATAHGGLLIVDGDTSSRCGISMKGIDIIVKGSVGHMSAFMAQSGNLVVCGNAGEALGDSLYETNIYVRGKVKSLGADCVEKKMDNKHKKKLDKLLKKANIKNFKARDFKRYGSSRKLYNFNIDNVSNY
;
A
#
# COMPACT_ATOMS: atom_id res chain seq x y z
N ARG A 1 -16.97 1.19 -31.89
CA ARG A 1 -17.02 -0.13 -31.22
C ARG A 1 -16.92 0.12 -29.72
N ARG A 2 -18.02 -0.03 -28.97
CA ARG A 2 -17.99 -0.06 -27.51
C ARG A 2 -17.22 -1.32 -27.12
N GLN A 3 -16.00 -1.18 -26.61
CA GLN A 3 -15.38 -2.26 -25.86
C GLN A 3 -16.28 -2.56 -24.65
N ARG A 4 -16.93 -3.70 -24.68
CA ARG A 4 -17.57 -4.23 -23.48
C ARG A 4 -16.45 -4.51 -22.49
N GLN A 5 -16.41 -3.76 -21.39
CA GLN A 5 -15.64 -4.14 -20.23
C GLN A 5 -16.20 -5.48 -19.75
N MET A 6 -15.60 -6.56 -20.22
CA MET A 6 -15.83 -7.85 -19.65
C MET A 6 -15.20 -7.83 -18.28
N CYS A 7 -15.99 -7.94 -17.21
CA CYS A 7 -15.48 -8.15 -15.86
C CYS A 7 -14.66 -9.44 -15.88
N ILE A 8 -13.36 -9.28 -16.03
CA ILE A 8 -12.41 -10.39 -16.00
C ILE A 8 -12.24 -10.72 -14.52
N ARG A 9 -12.97 -11.73 -14.07
CA ARG A 9 -12.75 -12.34 -12.75
C ARG A 9 -11.79 -13.51 -12.93
N ASP A 10 -10.86 -13.70 -11.99
CA ASP A 10 -9.97 -14.87 -11.85
C ASP A 10 -9.06 -15.19 -13.06
N ARG A 11 -8.48 -14.18 -13.69
CA ARG A 11 -7.50 -14.38 -14.78
C ARG A 11 -6.10 -13.96 -14.38
N ASP A 12 -5.13 -14.69 -14.92
CA ASP A 12 -3.73 -14.29 -14.94
C ASP A 12 -3.45 -13.45 -16.18
N VAL A 13 -3.02 -12.21 -15.97
CA VAL A 13 -2.68 -11.27 -17.03
C VAL A 13 -1.22 -10.86 -16.89
N THR A 14 -0.40 -11.09 -17.91
CA THR A 14 0.98 -10.60 -17.98
C THR A 14 1.10 -9.54 -19.06
N ILE A 15 1.56 -8.36 -18.69
CA ILE A 15 1.80 -7.24 -19.60
C ILE A 15 3.31 -7.06 -19.74
N LYS A 16 3.82 -7.25 -20.96
CA LYS A 16 5.22 -7.03 -21.28
C LYS A 16 5.47 -5.56 -21.60
N GLY A 17 6.38 -4.93 -20.84
CA GLY A 17 6.75 -3.54 -21.00
C GLY A 17 6.04 -2.60 -20.01
N HIS A 18 6.07 -1.28 -20.31
CA HIS A 18 5.53 -0.25 -19.46
C HIS A 18 4.04 -0.03 -19.69
N VAL A 19 3.32 0.38 -18.63
CA VAL A 19 1.90 0.68 -18.69
C VAL A 19 1.64 2.10 -18.20
N GLY A 20 0.70 2.78 -18.83
CA GLY A 20 0.28 4.14 -18.46
C GLY A 20 -0.56 4.21 -17.18
N TYR A 21 -1.49 5.16 -17.16
CA TYR A 21 -2.31 5.50 -15.99
C TYR A 21 -3.33 4.40 -15.67
N TYR A 22 -3.68 4.29 -14.38
CA TYR A 22 -4.78 3.46 -13.83
C TYR A 22 -4.71 1.98 -14.19
N CYS A 23 -3.50 1.46 -14.38
CA CYS A 23 -3.28 0.03 -14.62
C CYS A 23 -3.92 -0.79 -13.49
N ALA A 24 -4.72 -1.79 -13.84
CA ALA A 24 -5.45 -2.65 -12.91
C ALA A 24 -6.33 -1.89 -11.91
N GLY A 25 -6.80 -0.69 -12.26
CA GLY A 25 -7.81 0.04 -11.48
C GLY A 25 -9.08 -0.79 -11.33
N MET A 26 -9.70 -0.74 -10.14
CA MET A 26 -10.88 -1.52 -9.78
C MET A 26 -10.73 -3.05 -9.97
N ASN A 27 -9.48 -3.55 -9.97
CA ASN A 27 -9.21 -4.98 -10.15
C ASN A 27 -10.00 -5.82 -9.14
N GLN A 28 -10.60 -6.89 -9.63
CA GLN A 28 -11.37 -7.84 -8.83
C GLN A 28 -10.98 -9.27 -9.19
N ASN A 29 -10.35 -9.97 -8.26
CA ASN A 29 -9.88 -11.35 -8.33
C ASN A 29 -8.78 -11.66 -9.38
N ALA A 30 -8.48 -10.78 -10.33
CA ALA A 30 -7.44 -11.05 -11.31
C ALA A 30 -6.03 -10.93 -10.72
N HIS A 31 -5.10 -11.70 -11.29
CA HIS A 31 -3.67 -11.59 -11.04
C HIS A 31 -3.01 -10.88 -12.23
N VAL A 32 -2.56 -9.64 -12.02
CA VAL A 32 -1.95 -8.81 -13.05
C VAL A 32 -0.46 -8.66 -12.78
N THR A 33 0.39 -9.09 -13.71
CA THR A 33 1.83 -8.87 -13.65
C THR A 33 2.23 -7.89 -14.75
N VAL A 34 2.95 -6.83 -14.39
CA VAL A 34 3.53 -5.87 -15.33
C VAL A 34 5.04 -6.03 -15.32
N GLU A 35 5.63 -6.44 -16.46
CA GLU A 35 7.08 -6.63 -16.62
C GLU A 35 7.81 -5.32 -16.93
N GLY A 36 7.39 -4.21 -16.34
CA GLY A 36 7.94 -2.87 -16.55
C GLY A 36 7.45 -1.90 -15.48
N ASN A 37 7.59 -0.61 -15.79
CA ASN A 37 7.11 0.47 -14.92
C ASN A 37 5.63 0.75 -15.19
N VAL A 38 4.97 1.35 -14.19
CA VAL A 38 3.56 1.75 -14.30
C VAL A 38 3.39 3.24 -14.00
N GLY A 39 2.43 3.84 -14.69
CA GLY A 39 2.02 5.23 -14.49
C GLY A 39 1.26 5.45 -13.18
N THR A 40 0.67 6.64 -13.05
CA THR A 40 -0.11 7.05 -11.88
C THR A 40 -1.35 6.17 -11.68
N GLY A 41 -1.67 5.85 -10.42
CA GLY A 41 -2.94 5.19 -10.05
C GLY A 41 -2.97 3.68 -10.30
N VAL A 42 -1.82 2.99 -10.33
CA VAL A 42 -1.83 1.52 -10.41
C VAL A 42 -2.60 0.92 -9.23
N GLY A 43 -3.55 0.02 -9.52
CA GLY A 43 -4.39 -0.61 -8.49
C GLY A 43 -5.33 0.35 -7.76
N GLU A 44 -5.62 1.52 -8.31
CA GLU A 44 -6.59 2.46 -7.73
C GLU A 44 -7.97 1.80 -7.61
N ASN A 45 -8.63 1.99 -6.45
CA ASN A 45 -9.91 1.34 -6.13
C ASN A 45 -9.91 -0.20 -6.27
N MET A 46 -8.76 -0.84 -6.19
CA MET A 46 -8.66 -2.30 -6.26
C MET A 46 -9.49 -2.95 -5.16
N MET A 47 -10.31 -3.93 -5.51
CA MET A 47 -11.21 -4.64 -4.59
C MET A 47 -10.61 -5.94 -4.07
N SER A 48 -9.89 -6.68 -4.92
CA SER A 48 -9.27 -7.97 -4.58
C SER A 48 -8.28 -8.42 -5.66
N GLY A 49 -7.69 -9.62 -5.50
CA GLY A 49 -6.70 -10.15 -6.43
C GLY A 49 -5.28 -9.67 -6.14
N THR A 50 -4.41 -9.76 -7.12
CA THR A 50 -2.99 -9.38 -6.96
C THR A 50 -2.52 -8.56 -8.15
N VAL A 51 -1.83 -7.47 -7.90
CA VAL A 51 -1.11 -6.69 -8.91
C VAL A 51 0.38 -6.71 -8.57
N HIS A 52 1.21 -7.18 -9.50
CA HIS A 52 2.65 -7.25 -9.33
C HIS A 52 3.36 -6.44 -10.40
N VAL A 53 3.98 -5.35 -10.01
CA VAL A 53 4.79 -4.47 -10.86
C VAL A 53 6.26 -4.84 -10.69
N LYS A 54 6.92 -5.29 -11.74
CA LYS A 54 8.35 -5.67 -11.72
C LYS A 54 9.30 -4.47 -11.73
N GLY A 55 8.83 -3.32 -12.17
CA GLY A 55 9.55 -2.05 -12.16
C GLY A 55 9.07 -1.10 -11.06
N ASN A 56 9.12 0.18 -11.39
CA ASN A 56 8.67 1.28 -10.51
C ASN A 56 7.22 1.63 -10.77
N ALA A 57 6.58 2.21 -9.75
CA ALA A 57 5.26 2.80 -9.88
C ALA A 57 5.31 4.32 -9.67
N SER A 58 4.52 5.06 -10.44
CA SER A 58 4.39 6.49 -10.30
C SER A 58 3.52 6.84 -9.08
N GLN A 59 2.92 8.02 -9.06
CA GLN A 59 2.13 8.54 -7.95
C GLN A 59 0.87 7.70 -7.67
N SER A 60 0.41 7.75 -6.43
CA SER A 60 -0.89 7.22 -6.00
C SER A 60 -1.07 5.71 -6.25
N ALA A 61 0.02 4.94 -6.17
CA ALA A 61 -0.07 3.47 -6.26
C ALA A 61 -0.97 2.92 -5.14
N GLY A 62 -1.99 2.12 -5.48
CA GLY A 62 -2.94 1.55 -4.53
C GLY A 62 -3.88 2.57 -3.87
N ALA A 63 -4.07 3.75 -4.47
CA ALA A 63 -4.97 4.77 -3.94
C ALA A 63 -6.39 4.22 -3.74
N THR A 64 -7.01 4.55 -2.60
CA THR A 64 -8.40 4.20 -2.26
C THR A 64 -8.75 2.70 -2.32
N ALA A 65 -7.77 1.83 -2.50
CA ALA A 65 -7.99 0.39 -2.69
C ALA A 65 -8.53 -0.28 -1.43
N HIS A 66 -9.56 -1.13 -1.61
CA HIS A 66 -10.32 -1.76 -0.54
C HIS A 66 -9.74 -3.12 -0.12
N GLY A 67 -9.02 -3.80 -1.01
CA GLY A 67 -8.48 -5.11 -0.71
C GLY A 67 -7.52 -5.63 -1.77
N GLY A 68 -7.06 -6.86 -1.57
CA GLY A 68 -6.07 -7.49 -2.45
C GLY A 68 -4.63 -7.20 -2.06
N LEU A 69 -3.72 -7.43 -3.00
CA LEU A 69 -2.28 -7.31 -2.82
C LEU A 69 -1.65 -6.56 -3.98
N LEU A 70 -0.99 -5.44 -3.69
CA LEU A 70 -0.14 -4.72 -4.65
C LEU A 70 1.33 -4.93 -4.27
N ILE A 71 2.13 -5.46 -5.18
CA ILE A 71 3.58 -5.62 -5.02
C ILE A 71 4.27 -4.74 -6.07
N VAL A 72 5.23 -3.94 -5.63
CA VAL A 72 6.11 -3.15 -6.49
C VAL A 72 7.56 -3.56 -6.20
N ASP A 73 8.26 -4.10 -7.19
CA ASP A 73 9.63 -4.57 -7.02
C ASP A 73 10.63 -3.40 -6.93
N GLY A 74 10.33 -2.27 -7.58
CA GLY A 74 11.08 -1.02 -7.50
C GLY A 74 10.55 -0.04 -6.47
N ASP A 75 10.69 1.24 -6.79
CA ASP A 75 10.24 2.37 -5.96
C ASP A 75 8.81 2.79 -6.34
N THR A 76 8.15 3.47 -5.40
CA THR A 76 6.94 4.24 -5.70
C THR A 76 7.19 5.72 -5.48
N SER A 77 6.45 6.55 -6.22
CA SER A 77 6.49 8.00 -6.05
C SER A 77 5.60 8.43 -4.87
N SER A 78 5.18 9.69 -4.86
CA SER A 78 4.35 10.28 -3.81
C SER A 78 2.97 9.62 -3.69
N ARG A 79 2.39 9.73 -2.50
CA ARG A 79 1.01 9.31 -2.18
C ARG A 79 0.72 7.82 -2.43
N CYS A 80 1.74 6.96 -2.29
CA CYS A 80 1.52 5.50 -2.30
C CYS A 80 0.57 5.12 -1.16
N GLY A 81 -0.52 4.41 -1.46
CA GLY A 81 -1.53 4.03 -0.48
C GLY A 81 -2.39 5.16 0.07
N ILE A 82 -2.48 6.31 -0.63
CA ILE A 82 -3.38 7.39 -0.23
C ILE A 82 -4.81 6.88 -0.06
N SER A 83 -5.43 7.19 1.08
CA SER A 83 -6.81 6.83 1.42
C SER A 83 -7.13 5.33 1.26
N MET A 84 -6.15 4.44 1.32
CA MET A 84 -6.38 2.99 1.21
C MET A 84 -7.31 2.49 2.32
N LYS A 85 -8.16 1.50 1.99
CA LYS A 85 -9.28 1.03 2.83
C LYS A 85 -9.20 -0.46 3.18
N GLY A 86 -8.03 -1.10 3.03
CA GLY A 86 -7.86 -2.51 3.40
C GLY A 86 -6.86 -3.30 2.57
N ILE A 87 -6.32 -2.72 1.51
CA ILE A 87 -5.29 -3.36 0.67
C ILE A 87 -4.00 -3.62 1.45
N ASP A 88 -3.28 -4.68 1.06
CA ASP A 88 -1.88 -4.90 1.41
C ASP A 88 -0.99 -4.36 0.28
N ILE A 89 -0.15 -3.37 0.56
CA ILE A 89 0.83 -2.81 -0.39
C ILE A 89 2.23 -3.16 0.08
N ILE A 90 3.05 -3.74 -0.80
CA ILE A 90 4.44 -4.09 -0.52
C ILE A 90 5.33 -3.46 -1.57
N VAL A 91 6.19 -2.54 -1.15
CA VAL A 91 7.18 -1.86 -1.99
C VAL A 91 8.56 -2.36 -1.60
N LYS A 92 9.25 -3.05 -2.52
CA LYS A 92 10.61 -3.57 -2.25
C LYS A 92 11.66 -2.47 -2.25
N GLY A 93 11.41 -1.37 -2.95
CA GLY A 93 12.18 -0.14 -2.91
C GLY A 93 11.66 0.86 -1.87
N SER A 94 11.75 2.12 -2.21
CA SER A 94 11.39 3.29 -1.38
C SER A 94 10.05 3.88 -1.79
N VAL A 95 9.45 4.67 -0.90
CA VAL A 95 8.20 5.40 -1.17
C VAL A 95 8.43 6.90 -1.03
N GLY A 96 7.70 7.68 -1.83
CA GLY A 96 7.81 9.13 -1.88
C GLY A 96 7.01 9.86 -0.80
N HIS A 97 6.91 11.16 -0.97
CA HIS A 97 6.21 12.12 -0.11
C HIS A 97 4.74 11.75 0.12
N MET A 98 4.23 11.99 1.34
CA MET A 98 2.84 11.76 1.76
C MET A 98 2.31 10.34 1.48
N SER A 99 3.16 9.32 1.52
CA SER A 99 2.68 7.94 1.40
C SER A 99 1.81 7.57 2.60
N ALA A 100 0.74 6.81 2.37
CA ALA A 100 -0.34 6.48 3.31
C ALA A 100 -1.10 7.71 3.87
N PHE A 101 -1.17 8.83 3.12
CA PHE A 101 -1.99 9.98 3.51
C PHE A 101 -3.46 9.59 3.65
N MET A 102 -4.09 9.93 4.79
CA MET A 102 -5.48 9.58 5.12
C MET A 102 -5.81 8.07 4.96
N ALA A 103 -4.81 7.21 5.10
CA ALA A 103 -5.00 5.77 4.97
C ALA A 103 -5.88 5.22 6.10
N GLN A 104 -6.99 4.55 5.76
CA GLN A 104 -8.02 4.13 6.71
C GLN A 104 -7.70 2.77 7.33
N SER A 105 -7.37 1.77 6.51
CA SER A 105 -7.03 0.42 6.97
C SER A 105 -6.12 -0.29 5.97
N GLY A 106 -5.56 -1.44 6.36
CA GLY A 106 -4.64 -2.20 5.53
C GLY A 106 -3.19 -2.11 6.00
N ASN A 107 -2.26 -2.49 5.13
CA ASN A 107 -0.85 -2.49 5.46
C ASN A 107 -0.01 -1.92 4.32
N LEU A 108 0.92 -1.03 4.65
CA LEU A 108 1.98 -0.58 3.75
C LEU A 108 3.32 -1.11 4.26
N VAL A 109 3.99 -1.92 3.45
CA VAL A 109 5.33 -2.47 3.74
C VAL A 109 6.33 -1.82 2.80
N VAL A 110 7.37 -1.19 3.34
CA VAL A 110 8.43 -0.49 2.61
C VAL A 110 9.77 -1.10 2.98
N CYS A 111 10.43 -1.76 2.03
CA CYS A 111 11.74 -2.35 2.27
C CYS A 111 12.89 -1.34 2.12
N GLY A 112 12.69 -0.25 1.42
CA GLY A 112 13.59 0.91 1.30
C GLY A 112 13.28 2.00 2.31
N ASN A 113 13.44 3.24 1.87
CA ASN A 113 13.21 4.45 2.67
C ASN A 113 11.81 5.01 2.44
N ALA A 114 11.34 5.83 3.37
CA ALA A 114 10.11 6.61 3.21
C ALA A 114 10.42 8.11 3.17
N GLY A 115 9.73 8.82 2.26
CA GLY A 115 9.85 10.27 2.09
C GLY A 115 9.25 11.07 3.24
N GLU A 116 8.99 12.35 2.99
CA GLU A 116 8.40 13.27 3.95
C GLU A 116 6.92 13.00 4.19
N ALA A 117 6.43 13.40 5.37
CA ALA A 117 5.02 13.34 5.78
C ALA A 117 4.43 11.94 5.62
N LEU A 118 5.18 10.89 6.00
CA LEU A 118 4.69 9.51 5.98
C LEU A 118 3.50 9.36 6.93
N GLY A 119 2.39 8.81 6.42
CA GLY A 119 1.22 8.45 7.22
C GLY A 119 0.48 9.65 7.82
N ASP A 120 0.49 10.79 7.14
CA ASP A 120 -0.27 11.94 7.58
C ASP A 120 -1.76 11.62 7.70
N SER A 121 -2.37 11.99 8.83
CA SER A 121 -3.81 11.84 9.09
C SER A 121 -4.34 10.41 8.93
N LEU A 122 -3.54 9.40 9.28
CA LEU A 122 -3.99 8.01 9.12
C LEU A 122 -4.88 7.50 10.27
N TYR A 123 -5.67 6.47 9.96
CA TYR A 123 -6.59 5.83 10.89
C TYR A 123 -6.03 4.50 11.44
N GLU A 124 -6.54 3.35 10.98
CA GLU A 124 -6.17 2.01 11.49
C GLU A 124 -5.10 1.30 10.65
N THR A 125 -4.50 2.00 9.69
CA THR A 125 -3.46 1.46 8.82
C THR A 125 -2.19 1.17 9.60
N ASN A 126 -1.51 0.07 9.25
CA ASN A 126 -0.17 -0.23 9.73
C ASN A 126 0.86 0.03 8.63
N ILE A 127 1.87 0.80 8.96
CA ILE A 127 3.01 1.05 8.07
C ILE A 127 4.24 0.37 8.66
N TYR A 128 4.96 -0.41 7.85
CA TYR A 128 6.20 -1.07 8.22
C TYR A 128 7.31 -0.58 7.31
N VAL A 129 8.35 0.04 7.87
CA VAL A 129 9.49 0.57 7.11
C VAL A 129 10.78 -0.03 7.63
N ARG A 130 11.60 -0.57 6.72
CA ARG A 130 12.93 -1.09 7.06
C ARG A 130 13.98 0.00 7.04
N GLY A 131 13.92 0.89 6.07
CA GLY A 131 14.88 1.97 5.89
C GLY A 131 14.63 3.20 6.77
N LYS A 132 15.18 4.32 6.36
CA LYS A 132 15.00 5.60 7.04
C LYS A 132 13.67 6.25 6.65
N VAL A 133 13.01 6.90 7.62
CA VAL A 133 11.84 7.76 7.38
C VAL A 133 12.31 9.20 7.47
N LYS A 134 12.07 10.00 6.43
CA LYS A 134 12.53 11.39 6.38
C LYS A 134 11.77 12.27 7.37
N SER A 135 10.44 12.17 7.38
CA SER A 135 9.57 12.75 8.42
C SER A 135 8.25 12.01 8.50
N LEU A 136 7.60 12.09 9.67
CA LEU A 136 6.25 11.60 9.88
C LEU A 136 5.24 12.71 9.61
N GLY A 137 4.07 12.34 9.10
CA GLY A 137 2.94 13.24 8.95
C GLY A 137 2.21 13.48 10.27
N ALA A 138 1.18 14.34 10.25
CA ALA A 138 0.35 14.62 11.41
C ALA A 138 -0.28 13.34 11.96
N ASP A 139 -0.28 13.19 13.28
CA ASP A 139 -0.82 12.04 14.02
C ASP A 139 -0.14 10.69 13.74
N CYS A 140 0.92 10.62 12.95
CA CYS A 140 1.69 9.41 12.73
C CYS A 140 2.82 9.29 13.76
N VAL A 141 2.91 8.13 14.41
CA VAL A 141 3.95 7.85 15.41
C VAL A 141 4.53 6.45 15.25
N GLU A 142 5.78 6.27 15.71
CA GLU A 142 6.37 4.94 15.82
C GLU A 142 5.61 4.13 16.88
N LYS A 143 5.25 2.90 16.56
CA LYS A 143 4.50 1.97 17.41
C LYS A 143 5.33 0.74 17.76
N LYS A 144 5.03 0.13 18.89
CA LYS A 144 5.67 -1.12 19.30
C LYS A 144 5.41 -2.24 18.29
N MET A 145 6.45 -2.96 17.91
CA MET A 145 6.39 -4.15 17.06
C MET A 145 6.16 -5.39 17.94
N ASP A 146 4.90 -5.68 18.26
CA ASP A 146 4.51 -6.87 19.02
C ASP A 146 4.52 -8.15 18.18
N ASN A 147 4.30 -9.31 18.83
CA ASN A 147 4.32 -10.61 18.15
C ASN A 147 3.22 -10.77 17.10
N LYS A 148 2.06 -10.11 17.27
CA LYS A 148 0.97 -10.11 16.28
C LYS A 148 1.41 -9.42 15.01
N HIS A 149 2.02 -8.24 15.13
CA HIS A 149 2.53 -7.47 13.99
C HIS A 149 3.72 -8.15 13.31
N LYS A 150 4.64 -8.77 14.08
CA LYS A 150 5.74 -9.55 13.50
C LYS A 150 5.22 -10.71 12.64
N LYS A 151 4.29 -11.52 13.17
CA LYS A 151 3.67 -12.62 12.41
C LYS A 151 2.94 -12.13 11.16
N LYS A 152 2.25 -11.00 11.24
CA LYS A 152 1.55 -10.38 10.11
C LYS A 152 2.54 -9.95 9.03
N LEU A 153 3.59 -9.22 9.42
CA LEU A 153 4.62 -8.75 8.50
C LEU A 153 5.37 -9.92 7.84
N ASP A 154 5.73 -10.97 8.59
CA ASP A 154 6.38 -12.16 8.00
C ASP A 154 5.49 -12.84 6.94
N LYS A 155 4.16 -12.88 7.15
CA LYS A 155 3.21 -13.36 6.12
C LYS A 155 3.23 -12.48 4.86
N LEU A 156 3.27 -11.16 5.02
CA LEU A 156 3.31 -10.22 3.91
C LEU A 156 4.61 -10.35 3.12
N LEU A 157 5.75 -10.44 3.81
CA LEU A 157 7.05 -10.65 3.16
C LEU A 157 7.09 -11.96 2.36
N LYS A 158 6.50 -13.05 2.89
CA LYS A 158 6.35 -14.32 2.17
C LYS A 158 5.50 -14.18 0.92
N LYS A 159 4.36 -13.47 0.99
CA LYS A 159 3.48 -13.21 -0.18
C LYS A 159 4.22 -12.49 -1.31
N ALA A 160 5.14 -11.59 -0.98
CA ALA A 160 5.97 -10.86 -1.95
C ALA A 160 7.27 -11.59 -2.33
N ASN A 161 7.45 -12.85 -1.87
CA ASN A 161 8.67 -13.64 -2.07
C ASN A 161 9.96 -12.94 -1.60
N ILE A 162 9.87 -12.19 -0.48
CA ILE A 162 10.99 -11.51 0.15
C ILE A 162 11.59 -12.46 1.21
N LYS A 163 12.78 -12.98 0.95
CA LYS A 163 13.45 -13.98 1.81
C LYS A 163 14.61 -13.39 2.62
N ASN A 164 15.16 -12.27 2.19
CA ASN A 164 16.35 -11.63 2.75
C ASN A 164 16.08 -10.69 3.93
N PHE A 165 14.82 -10.41 4.25
CA PHE A 165 14.41 -9.59 5.38
C PHE A 165 13.48 -10.33 6.33
N LYS A 166 13.54 -9.97 7.61
CA LYS A 166 12.69 -10.50 8.69
C LYS A 166 11.92 -9.36 9.35
N ALA A 167 10.81 -9.66 10.00
CA ALA A 167 9.99 -8.64 10.67
C ALA A 167 10.78 -7.79 11.70
N ARG A 168 11.84 -8.32 12.31
CA ARG A 168 12.71 -7.60 13.24
C ARG A 168 13.51 -6.45 12.60
N ASP A 169 13.65 -6.46 11.28
CA ASP A 169 14.41 -5.48 10.52
C ASP A 169 13.58 -4.22 10.22
N PHE A 170 12.31 -4.22 10.60
CA PHE A 170 11.33 -3.17 10.32
C PHE A 170 10.88 -2.46 11.59
N LYS A 171 10.62 -1.16 11.45
CA LYS A 171 9.88 -0.35 12.42
C LYS A 171 8.42 -0.26 11.99
N ARG A 172 7.51 -0.16 12.95
CA ARG A 172 6.08 0.01 12.71
C ARG A 172 5.63 1.42 13.05
N TYR A 173 4.78 1.97 12.19
CA TYR A 173 4.15 3.27 12.37
C TYR A 173 2.63 3.14 12.28
N GLY A 174 1.92 4.05 12.94
CA GLY A 174 0.47 4.08 12.97
C GLY A 174 -0.04 5.34 13.66
N SER A 175 -1.37 5.57 13.62
CA SER A 175 -2.01 6.74 14.24
C SER A 175 -1.81 6.78 15.74
N SER A 176 -1.52 7.96 16.28
CA SER A 176 -1.56 8.24 17.72
C SER A 176 -2.99 8.38 18.25
N ARG A 177 -4.00 8.41 17.35
CA ARG A 177 -5.43 8.60 17.62
C ARG A 177 -5.75 9.93 18.30
N LYS A 178 -4.98 10.96 17.98
CA LYS A 178 -5.25 12.31 18.51
C LYS A 178 -6.18 13.12 17.59
N LEU A 179 -6.01 12.97 16.26
CA LEU A 179 -6.85 13.69 15.28
C LEU A 179 -8.23 13.06 15.14
N TYR A 180 -8.32 11.73 15.20
CA TYR A 180 -9.55 10.99 14.97
C TYR A 180 -9.79 10.06 16.16
N ASN A 181 -10.49 10.55 17.16
CA ASN A 181 -10.91 9.75 18.30
C ASN A 181 -12.30 9.17 18.01
N PHE A 182 -12.35 8.12 17.22
CA PHE A 182 -13.58 7.36 16.96
C PHE A 182 -13.94 6.48 18.16
N ASN A 183 -14.20 7.07 19.29
CA ASN A 183 -14.87 6.34 20.36
C ASN A 183 -16.36 6.36 20.04
N ILE A 184 -16.97 5.18 19.88
CA ILE A 184 -18.40 5.04 19.56
C ILE A 184 -19.28 5.73 20.63
N ASP A 185 -18.76 5.85 21.85
CA ASP A 185 -19.40 6.55 22.97
C ASP A 185 -19.45 8.08 22.78
N ASN A 186 -18.73 8.63 21.80
CA ASN A 186 -18.67 10.07 21.50
C ASN A 186 -19.42 10.46 20.22
N VAL A 187 -20.17 9.53 19.60
CA VAL A 187 -20.93 9.79 18.35
C VAL A 187 -21.94 10.93 18.50
N SER A 188 -22.41 11.20 19.73
CA SER A 188 -23.34 12.30 20.01
C SER A 188 -22.70 13.70 20.04
N ASN A 189 -21.37 13.79 19.95
CA ASN A 189 -20.63 15.04 20.00
C ASN A 189 -20.19 15.58 18.63
N TYR A 190 -20.66 14.95 17.52
CA TYR A 190 -20.39 15.34 16.13
C TYR A 190 -21.65 15.66 15.37
#